data_c233f942ef6cae0a48001e0a60d3e317
#
_entry.id   c233f942ef6cae0a48001e0a60d3e317
#
_cell.length_a   1.000
_cell.length_b   1.000
_cell.length_c   1.000
_cell.angle_alpha   90.00
_cell.angle_beta   90.00
_cell.angle_gamma   90.00
#
_symmetry.space_group_name_H-M   'P 1'
#
loop_
_entity.id
_entity.type
_entity.pdbx_description
1 polymer ?
#
loop_
_entity_poly.entity_id
_entity_poly.type
_entity_poly.pdbx_seq_one_letter_code
_entity_poly.pdbx_strand_id
1 'polypeptide(L)'
;MHRAEILQTNLTRVEQTIAQAYAQARVKTGPVSLMAVTKYAQDEDVLTLLATGRIKHIGESRVQQAWARWTNPVFAKYPVVKHFIGHLQKNKAARAVELFDFIDSVDSLPLGEVLSTLAVKKGKCVRVLMQVKLTDKESQSGLPLAQARQLAAALKKLPGLQVCGYMAIAPQAQQPQVLRGLFAGVREAFLQDFTGAERWLSLGMSEDYAQAVLEGSTLPRIGSAIFAKNLEDL
;
A
#
# COMPACT_ATOMS: atom_id res chain seq x y z
N MET A 1 6.36 7.76 29.14
CA MET A 1 5.11 7.48 28.41
C MET A 1 5.00 5.99 28.17
N HIS A 2 3.84 5.38 28.40
CA HIS A 2 3.66 3.94 28.19
C HIS A 2 3.66 3.64 26.67
N ARG A 3 4.15 2.47 26.23
CA ARG A 3 4.26 2.14 24.80
C ARG A 3 2.95 2.33 24.01
N ALA A 4 1.82 1.96 24.62
CA ALA A 4 0.49 2.16 24.03
C ALA A 4 0.14 3.64 23.79
N GLU A 5 0.52 4.53 24.72
CA GLU A 5 0.30 5.97 24.59
C GLU A 5 1.13 6.56 23.44
N ILE A 6 2.40 6.10 23.30
CA ILE A 6 3.27 6.52 22.20
C ILE A 6 2.63 6.15 20.86
N LEU A 7 2.19 4.89 20.71
CA LEU A 7 1.55 4.43 19.47
C LEU A 7 0.29 5.24 19.14
N GLN A 8 -0.56 5.52 20.12
CA GLN A 8 -1.77 6.32 19.91
C GLN A 8 -1.45 7.77 19.53
N THR A 9 -0.45 8.38 20.19
CA THR A 9 0.01 9.73 19.89
C THR A 9 0.57 9.81 18.46
N ASN A 10 1.41 8.84 18.06
CA ASN A 10 1.97 8.77 16.73
C ASN A 10 0.88 8.60 15.67
N LEU A 11 -0.06 7.68 15.91
CA LEU A 11 -1.20 7.46 15.01
C LEU A 11 -2.03 8.75 14.86
N THR A 12 -2.34 9.44 15.94
CA THR A 12 -3.09 10.69 15.92
C THR A 12 -2.36 11.78 15.12
N ARG A 13 -1.04 11.90 15.28
CA ARG A 13 -0.23 12.84 14.49
C ARG A 13 -0.28 12.52 13.00
N VAL A 14 -0.13 11.25 12.63
CA VAL A 14 -0.20 10.81 11.22
C VAL A 14 -1.56 11.15 10.63
N GLU A 15 -2.65 10.84 11.32
CA GLU A 15 -4.01 11.14 10.85
C GLU A 15 -4.29 12.63 10.72
N GLN A 16 -3.81 13.44 11.67
CA GLN A 16 -3.92 14.89 11.61
C GLN A 16 -3.17 15.45 10.39
N THR A 17 -1.95 14.97 10.13
CA THR A 17 -1.17 15.37 8.95
C THR A 17 -1.89 14.97 7.65
N ILE A 18 -2.43 13.75 7.58
CA ILE A 18 -3.23 13.31 6.44
C ILE A 18 -4.45 14.22 6.23
N ALA A 19 -5.19 14.52 7.30
CA ALA A 19 -6.38 15.38 7.22
C ALA A 19 -6.05 16.80 6.76
N GLN A 20 -4.96 17.38 7.27
CA GLN A 20 -4.47 18.70 6.86
C GLN A 20 -4.05 18.71 5.38
N ALA A 21 -3.25 17.72 4.95
CA ALA A 21 -2.83 17.61 3.56
C ALA A 21 -4.04 17.39 2.62
N TYR A 22 -4.99 16.54 3.00
CA TYR A 22 -6.21 16.30 2.23
C TYR A 22 -7.09 17.56 2.10
N ALA A 23 -7.19 18.35 3.16
CA ALA A 23 -7.94 19.62 3.12
C ALA A 23 -7.30 20.61 2.13
N GLN A 24 -5.98 20.62 2.02
CA GLN A 24 -5.21 21.51 1.12
C GLN A 24 -5.03 20.94 -0.30
N ALA A 25 -5.36 19.67 -0.53
CA ALA A 25 -5.19 19.03 -1.83
C ALA A 25 -6.05 19.69 -2.91
N ARG A 26 -5.42 20.11 -4.00
CA ARG A 26 -6.11 20.71 -5.16
C ARG A 26 -6.91 19.68 -5.96
N VAL A 27 -6.42 18.45 -6.03
CA VAL A 27 -7.06 17.33 -6.73
C VAL A 27 -7.33 16.22 -5.71
N LYS A 28 -8.60 15.89 -5.55
CA LYS A 28 -9.05 14.79 -4.68
C LYS A 28 -9.48 13.63 -5.56
N THR A 29 -8.73 12.53 -5.50
CA THR A 29 -9.00 11.32 -6.30
C THR A 29 -10.00 10.38 -5.61
N GLY A 30 -10.22 10.57 -4.30
CA GLY A 30 -11.11 9.81 -3.44
C GLY A 30 -10.82 10.07 -1.96
N PRO A 31 -11.55 9.44 -1.04
CA PRO A 31 -11.24 9.49 0.39
C PRO A 31 -9.87 8.84 0.66
N VAL A 32 -9.17 9.35 1.67
CA VAL A 32 -7.86 8.81 2.06
C VAL A 32 -8.04 7.79 3.18
N SER A 33 -7.48 6.61 3.00
CA SER A 33 -7.36 5.55 4.01
C SER A 33 -5.89 5.34 4.36
N LEU A 34 -5.57 5.30 5.65
CA LEU A 34 -4.23 5.01 6.12
C LEU A 34 -3.96 3.49 6.04
N MET A 35 -2.85 3.09 5.41
CA MET A 35 -2.31 1.73 5.52
C MET A 35 -1.20 1.71 6.57
N ALA A 36 -1.39 0.96 7.66
CA ALA A 36 -0.34 0.72 8.64
C ALA A 36 0.61 -0.39 8.13
N VAL A 37 1.89 -0.06 7.97
CA VAL A 37 2.91 -1.02 7.50
C VAL A 37 3.53 -1.72 8.69
N THR A 38 3.21 -3.01 8.88
CA THR A 38 3.49 -3.78 10.10
C THR A 38 4.71 -4.71 10.01
N LYS A 39 5.40 -4.72 8.86
CA LYS A 39 6.51 -5.67 8.55
C LYS A 39 7.65 -5.76 9.56
N TYR A 40 7.90 -4.71 10.33
CA TYR A 40 8.95 -4.65 11.36
C TYR A 40 8.41 -4.43 12.77
N ALA A 41 7.09 -4.29 12.93
CA ALA A 41 6.46 -4.08 14.22
C ALA A 41 6.39 -5.38 15.02
N GLN A 42 6.50 -5.27 16.34
CA GLN A 42 6.24 -6.39 17.25
C GLN A 42 4.74 -6.68 17.28
N ASP A 43 4.37 -7.93 17.54
CA ASP A 43 2.97 -8.36 17.53
C ASP A 43 2.13 -7.61 18.59
N GLU A 44 2.70 -7.30 19.74
CA GLU A 44 2.06 -6.52 20.82
C GLU A 44 1.73 -5.09 20.36
N ASP A 45 2.65 -4.46 19.63
CA ASP A 45 2.43 -3.11 19.07
C ASP A 45 1.33 -3.13 18.02
N VAL A 46 1.32 -4.17 17.16
CA VAL A 46 0.28 -4.32 16.13
C VAL A 46 -1.08 -4.55 16.78
N LEU A 47 -1.18 -5.42 17.79
CA LEU A 47 -2.41 -5.66 18.52
C LEU A 47 -2.93 -4.40 19.22
N THR A 48 -2.02 -3.63 19.86
CA THR A 48 -2.35 -2.34 20.48
C THR A 48 -2.91 -1.35 19.46
N LEU A 49 -2.29 -1.29 18.28
CA LEU A 49 -2.74 -0.42 17.20
C LEU A 49 -4.12 -0.85 16.66
N LEU A 50 -4.32 -2.15 16.43
CA LEU A 50 -5.59 -2.70 15.94
C LEU A 50 -6.74 -2.53 16.94
N ALA A 51 -6.44 -2.63 18.24
CA ALA A 51 -7.43 -2.43 19.32
C ALA A 51 -8.04 -1.02 19.31
N THR A 52 -7.36 -0.03 18.70
CA THR A 52 -7.94 1.33 18.54
C THR A 52 -9.16 1.35 17.59
N GLY A 53 -9.34 0.33 16.74
CA GLY A 53 -10.37 0.29 15.71
C GLY A 53 -10.18 1.28 14.54
N ARG A 54 -9.08 2.07 14.57
CA ARG A 54 -8.79 3.15 13.61
C ARG A 54 -8.11 2.64 12.32
N ILE A 55 -7.41 1.50 12.40
CA ILE A 55 -6.71 0.90 11.25
C ILE A 55 -7.62 -0.06 10.51
N LYS A 56 -7.83 0.21 9.23
CA LYS A 56 -8.61 -0.64 8.32
C LYS A 56 -7.74 -1.39 7.31
N HIS A 57 -6.56 -0.87 6.99
CA HIS A 57 -5.63 -1.44 6.02
C HIS A 57 -4.28 -1.70 6.67
N ILE A 58 -3.70 -2.87 6.43
CA ILE A 58 -2.35 -3.23 6.86
C ILE A 58 -1.50 -3.66 5.67
N GLY A 59 -0.20 -3.32 5.71
CA GLY A 59 0.76 -3.65 4.66
C GLY A 59 1.89 -4.54 5.16
N GLU A 60 2.13 -5.63 4.44
CA GLU A 60 3.20 -6.58 4.72
C GLU A 60 4.11 -6.78 3.49
N SER A 61 5.40 -7.00 3.70
CA SER A 61 6.35 -7.20 2.60
C SER A 61 6.99 -8.59 2.52
N ARG A 62 6.70 -9.47 3.48
CA ARG A 62 7.27 -10.83 3.55
C ARG A 62 6.16 -11.85 3.81
N VAL A 63 5.88 -12.70 2.82
CA VAL A 63 4.77 -13.67 2.88
C VAL A 63 4.86 -14.59 4.10
N GLN A 64 6.06 -15.11 4.44
CA GLN A 64 6.21 -16.04 5.58
C GLN A 64 5.90 -15.37 6.92
N GLN A 65 6.41 -14.16 7.15
CA GLN A 65 6.15 -13.42 8.40
C GLN A 65 4.68 -13.03 8.51
N ALA A 66 4.09 -12.54 7.41
CA ALA A 66 2.68 -12.23 7.34
C ALA A 66 1.82 -13.46 7.60
N TRP A 67 2.18 -14.60 7.02
CA TRP A 67 1.46 -15.85 7.26
C TRP A 67 1.46 -16.22 8.74
N ALA A 68 2.62 -16.25 9.38
CA ALA A 68 2.73 -16.58 10.81
C ALA A 68 1.87 -15.66 11.70
N ARG A 69 1.90 -14.35 11.42
CA ARG A 69 1.12 -13.36 12.17
C ARG A 69 -0.38 -13.49 11.93
N TRP A 70 -0.81 -13.42 10.67
CA TRP A 70 -2.22 -13.25 10.33
C TRP A 70 -3.02 -14.57 10.33
N THR A 71 -2.36 -15.73 10.44
CA THR A 71 -3.03 -17.02 10.73
C THR A 71 -3.10 -17.31 12.23
N ASN A 72 -2.46 -16.52 13.09
CA ASN A 72 -2.60 -16.64 14.54
C ASN A 72 -4.01 -16.14 14.95
N PRO A 73 -4.78 -16.95 15.70
CA PRO A 73 -6.16 -16.63 16.09
C PRO A 73 -6.31 -15.29 16.83
N VAL A 74 -5.27 -14.80 17.51
CA VAL A 74 -5.31 -13.53 18.22
C VAL A 74 -5.56 -12.34 17.29
N PHE A 75 -5.15 -12.43 16.02
CA PHE A 75 -5.38 -11.40 15.02
C PHE A 75 -6.72 -11.56 14.26
N ALA A 76 -7.33 -12.75 14.30
CA ALA A 76 -8.55 -13.06 13.53
C ALA A 76 -9.77 -12.20 13.92
N LYS A 77 -9.79 -11.67 15.14
CA LYS A 77 -10.87 -10.80 15.63
C LYS A 77 -10.85 -9.37 15.04
N TYR A 78 -9.77 -9.01 14.35
CA TYR A 78 -9.63 -7.67 13.77
C TYR A 78 -9.92 -7.71 12.26
N PRO A 79 -11.03 -7.14 11.81
CA PRO A 79 -11.41 -7.11 10.40
C PRO A 79 -10.61 -6.05 9.65
N VAL A 80 -9.40 -6.42 9.20
CA VAL A 80 -8.52 -5.54 8.41
C VAL A 80 -8.31 -6.08 7.01
N VAL A 81 -8.20 -5.17 6.06
CA VAL A 81 -7.81 -5.46 4.68
C VAL A 81 -6.29 -5.64 4.63
N LYS A 82 -5.84 -6.80 4.15
CA LYS A 82 -4.43 -7.19 4.11
C LYS A 82 -3.84 -6.94 2.73
N HIS A 83 -2.81 -6.09 2.66
CA HIS A 83 -2.07 -5.74 1.46
C HIS A 83 -0.68 -6.37 1.46
N PHE A 84 -0.30 -6.99 0.36
CA PHE A 84 1.08 -7.37 0.11
C PHE A 84 1.76 -6.28 -0.70
N ILE A 85 2.77 -5.63 -0.10
CA ILE A 85 3.47 -4.46 -0.67
C ILE A 85 4.96 -4.73 -0.96
N GLY A 86 5.44 -5.97 -0.80
CA GLY A 86 6.81 -6.37 -1.10
C GLY A 86 6.95 -6.97 -2.49
N HIS A 87 8.19 -7.21 -2.94
CA HIS A 87 8.41 -7.94 -4.19
C HIS A 87 7.92 -9.39 -4.06
N LEU A 88 6.98 -9.80 -4.90
CA LEU A 88 6.36 -11.12 -4.85
C LEU A 88 7.04 -12.09 -5.82
N GLN A 89 7.78 -13.04 -5.27
CA GLN A 89 8.30 -14.16 -6.04
C GLN A 89 7.17 -15.14 -6.44
N LYS A 90 7.19 -15.66 -7.67
CA LYS A 90 6.15 -16.58 -8.18
C LYS A 90 5.92 -17.81 -7.28
N ASN A 91 6.97 -18.37 -6.70
CA ASN A 91 6.87 -19.53 -5.79
C ASN A 91 6.18 -19.22 -4.46
N LYS A 92 5.96 -17.95 -4.12
CA LYS A 92 5.22 -17.51 -2.94
C LYS A 92 3.78 -17.09 -3.26
N ALA A 93 3.43 -16.99 -4.56
CA ALA A 93 2.14 -16.48 -5.00
C ALA A 93 0.94 -17.26 -4.43
N ALA A 94 1.04 -18.59 -4.29
CA ALA A 94 -0.05 -19.41 -3.75
C ALA A 94 -0.44 -19.01 -2.32
N ARG A 95 0.55 -18.79 -1.44
CA ARG A 95 0.31 -18.30 -0.08
C ARG A 95 -0.15 -16.85 -0.06
N ALA A 96 0.37 -16.02 -0.98
CA ALA A 96 -0.05 -14.63 -1.09
C ALA A 96 -1.54 -14.52 -1.46
N VAL A 97 -2.00 -15.24 -2.48
CA VAL A 97 -3.42 -15.29 -2.90
C VAL A 97 -4.33 -15.81 -1.78
N GLU A 98 -3.84 -16.70 -0.93
CA GLU A 98 -4.62 -17.22 0.18
C GLU A 98 -4.81 -16.20 1.29
N LEU A 99 -3.74 -15.46 1.65
CA LEU A 99 -3.68 -14.60 2.82
C LEU A 99 -4.15 -13.16 2.56
N PHE A 100 -3.75 -12.58 1.42
CA PHE A 100 -3.93 -11.16 1.15
C PHE A 100 -5.19 -10.88 0.35
N ASP A 101 -5.80 -9.73 0.65
CA ASP A 101 -6.92 -9.17 -0.09
C ASP A 101 -6.44 -8.38 -1.33
N PHE A 102 -5.23 -7.79 -1.22
CA PHE A 102 -4.57 -7.02 -2.26
C PHE A 102 -3.12 -7.46 -2.46
N ILE A 103 -2.66 -7.44 -3.72
CA ILE A 103 -1.25 -7.52 -4.10
C ILE A 103 -0.89 -6.20 -4.80
N ASP A 104 -0.21 -5.30 -4.07
CA ASP A 104 0.03 -3.92 -4.51
C ASP A 104 1.32 -3.79 -5.36
N SER A 105 2.04 -4.88 -5.56
CA SER A 105 3.38 -4.89 -6.14
C SER A 105 3.47 -5.71 -7.44
N VAL A 106 2.41 -5.70 -8.25
CA VAL A 106 2.43 -6.43 -9.53
C VAL A 106 3.17 -5.61 -10.57
N ASP A 107 4.26 -6.19 -11.11
CA ASP A 107 5.18 -5.54 -12.03
C ASP A 107 5.48 -6.36 -13.30
N SER A 108 4.77 -7.47 -13.53
CA SER A 108 4.97 -8.28 -14.72
C SER A 108 3.74 -9.10 -15.10
N LEU A 109 3.54 -9.30 -16.41
CA LEU A 109 2.45 -10.14 -16.91
C LEU A 109 2.57 -11.60 -16.43
N PRO A 110 3.78 -12.24 -16.44
CA PRO A 110 3.90 -13.59 -15.90
C PRO A 110 3.58 -13.76 -14.43
N LEU A 111 3.74 -12.72 -13.60
CA LEU A 111 3.26 -12.74 -12.21
C LEU A 111 1.73 -12.64 -12.17
N GLY A 112 1.15 -11.75 -12.98
CA GLY A 112 -0.30 -11.59 -13.09
C GLY A 112 -1.00 -12.87 -13.53
N GLU A 113 -0.46 -13.58 -14.52
CA GLU A 113 -0.99 -14.88 -14.99
C GLU A 113 -0.98 -15.95 -13.90
N VAL A 114 0.11 -16.03 -13.12
CA VAL A 114 0.20 -16.94 -11.97
C VAL A 114 -0.84 -16.57 -10.92
N LEU A 115 -1.00 -15.30 -10.58
CA LEU A 115 -2.01 -14.83 -9.62
C LEU A 115 -3.43 -15.13 -10.10
N SER A 116 -3.73 -14.89 -11.38
CA SER A 116 -5.01 -15.21 -12.01
C SER A 116 -5.34 -16.69 -11.91
N THR A 117 -4.42 -17.55 -12.33
CA THR A 117 -4.60 -19.02 -12.28
C THR A 117 -4.87 -19.48 -10.85
N LEU A 118 -4.12 -18.96 -9.88
CA LEU A 118 -4.29 -19.33 -8.47
C LEU A 118 -5.60 -18.80 -7.89
N ALA A 119 -6.00 -17.60 -8.25
CA ALA A 119 -7.24 -16.97 -7.82
C ALA A 119 -8.45 -17.77 -8.32
N VAL A 120 -8.49 -18.10 -9.61
CA VAL A 120 -9.54 -18.93 -10.22
C VAL A 120 -9.60 -20.30 -9.55
N LYS A 121 -8.46 -20.97 -9.37
CA LYS A 121 -8.39 -22.28 -8.70
C LYS A 121 -8.96 -22.25 -7.27
N LYS A 122 -8.84 -21.11 -6.57
CA LYS A 122 -9.34 -20.94 -5.20
C LYS A 122 -10.75 -20.32 -5.13
N GLY A 123 -11.39 -20.04 -6.27
CA GLY A 123 -12.70 -19.37 -6.32
C GLY A 123 -12.67 -17.96 -5.73
N LYS A 124 -11.51 -17.27 -5.82
CA LYS A 124 -11.30 -15.91 -5.30
C LYS A 124 -11.17 -14.89 -6.42
N CYS A 125 -11.42 -13.63 -6.09
CA CYS A 125 -10.98 -12.48 -6.89
C CYS A 125 -9.89 -11.73 -6.09
N VAL A 126 -8.68 -11.64 -6.64
CA VAL A 126 -7.55 -10.94 -6.01
C VAL A 126 -7.47 -9.54 -6.59
N ARG A 127 -7.48 -8.54 -5.71
CA ARG A 127 -7.29 -7.14 -6.11
C ARG A 127 -5.82 -6.85 -6.28
N VAL A 128 -5.45 -6.14 -7.35
CA VAL A 128 -4.04 -5.85 -7.66
C VAL A 128 -3.83 -4.39 -7.97
N LEU A 129 -2.68 -3.85 -7.52
CA LEU A 129 -2.15 -2.58 -7.97
C LEU A 129 -0.88 -2.83 -8.78
N MET A 130 -0.68 -2.00 -9.82
CA MET A 130 0.56 -2.03 -10.60
C MET A 130 1.63 -1.25 -9.87
N GLN A 131 2.80 -1.85 -9.69
CA GLN A 131 3.94 -1.14 -9.11
C GLN A 131 4.63 -0.27 -10.14
N VAL A 132 4.56 1.04 -9.93
CA VAL A 132 5.21 2.07 -10.76
C VAL A 132 6.56 2.44 -10.16
N LYS A 133 7.57 2.52 -11.00
CA LYS A 133 8.92 2.95 -10.68
C LYS A 133 9.05 4.45 -10.97
N LEU A 134 9.48 5.23 -9.99
CA LEU A 134 9.65 6.68 -10.07
C LEU A 134 11.11 7.13 -10.22
N THR A 135 12.01 6.19 -10.42
CA THR A 135 13.44 6.46 -10.66
C THR A 135 13.98 5.54 -11.75
N ASP A 136 15.09 5.93 -12.37
CA ASP A 136 15.80 5.09 -13.32
C ASP A 136 16.76 4.07 -12.67
N LYS A 137 16.80 4.02 -11.31
CA LYS A 137 17.65 3.08 -10.60
C LYS A 137 17.17 1.64 -10.84
N GLU A 138 18.04 0.78 -11.37
CA GLU A 138 17.73 -0.63 -11.64
C GLU A 138 17.36 -1.43 -10.39
N SER A 139 17.91 -1.05 -9.24
CA SER A 139 17.62 -1.70 -7.95
C SER A 139 16.20 -1.48 -7.44
N GLN A 140 15.45 -0.54 -8.00
CA GLN A 140 14.06 -0.29 -7.61
C GLN A 140 13.11 -1.18 -8.41
N SER A 141 12.32 -2.02 -7.72
CA SER A 141 11.25 -2.82 -8.31
C SER A 141 10.14 -1.94 -8.89
N GLY A 142 9.44 -2.45 -9.88
CA GLY A 142 8.34 -1.76 -10.55
C GLY A 142 8.64 -1.45 -12.01
N LEU A 143 7.66 -0.94 -12.71
CA LEU A 143 7.71 -0.61 -14.14
C LEU A 143 7.69 0.91 -14.35
N PRO A 144 8.34 1.41 -15.41
CA PRO A 144 8.05 2.76 -15.92
C PRO A 144 6.53 2.94 -16.11
N LEU A 145 6.02 4.13 -15.87
CA LEU A 145 4.58 4.39 -15.86
C LEU A 145 3.87 3.92 -17.14
N ALA A 146 4.46 4.17 -18.33
CA ALA A 146 3.88 3.73 -19.59
C ALA A 146 3.72 2.20 -19.68
N GLN A 147 4.72 1.44 -19.19
CA GLN A 147 4.67 -0.02 -19.14
C GLN A 147 3.69 -0.53 -18.09
N ALA A 148 3.58 0.15 -16.93
CA ALA A 148 2.60 -0.18 -15.90
C ALA A 148 1.16 -0.01 -16.43
N ARG A 149 0.89 1.01 -17.24
CA ARG A 149 -0.39 1.21 -17.93
C ARG A 149 -0.72 0.08 -18.91
N GLN A 150 0.26 -0.33 -19.72
CA GLN A 150 0.10 -1.47 -20.63
C GLN A 150 -0.17 -2.77 -19.87
N LEU A 151 0.58 -3.01 -18.78
CA LEU A 151 0.36 -4.15 -17.90
C LEU A 151 -1.04 -4.14 -17.29
N ALA A 152 -1.50 -3.00 -16.77
CA ALA A 152 -2.84 -2.86 -16.21
C ALA A 152 -3.92 -3.24 -17.23
N ALA A 153 -3.80 -2.78 -18.48
CA ALA A 153 -4.72 -3.13 -19.57
C ALA A 153 -4.71 -4.63 -19.91
N ALA A 154 -3.54 -5.28 -19.84
CA ALA A 154 -3.42 -6.72 -20.04
C ALA A 154 -4.05 -7.51 -18.89
N LEU A 155 -3.77 -7.13 -17.63
CA LEU A 155 -4.27 -7.83 -16.44
C LEU A 155 -5.79 -7.68 -16.26
N LYS A 156 -6.41 -6.58 -16.71
CA LYS A 156 -7.88 -6.42 -16.71
C LYS A 156 -8.61 -7.49 -17.52
N LYS A 157 -7.92 -8.21 -18.42
CA LYS A 157 -8.47 -9.30 -19.23
C LYS A 157 -8.37 -10.67 -18.55
N LEU A 158 -7.61 -10.79 -17.47
CA LEU A 158 -7.36 -12.05 -16.79
C LEU A 158 -8.47 -12.32 -15.76
N PRO A 159 -9.07 -13.54 -15.75
CA PRO A 159 -10.07 -13.91 -14.78
C PRO A 159 -9.49 -14.00 -13.36
N GLY A 160 -10.33 -13.78 -12.35
CA GLY A 160 -9.89 -13.87 -10.95
C GLY A 160 -9.01 -12.71 -10.48
N LEU A 161 -8.74 -11.70 -11.32
CA LEU A 161 -8.05 -10.47 -10.94
C LEU A 161 -8.97 -9.26 -11.08
N GLN A 162 -8.85 -8.33 -10.13
CA GLN A 162 -9.42 -7.00 -10.21
C GLN A 162 -8.28 -5.98 -10.15
N VAL A 163 -8.05 -5.27 -11.24
CA VAL A 163 -7.02 -4.25 -11.32
C VAL A 163 -7.58 -2.94 -10.77
N CYS A 164 -7.06 -2.52 -9.59
CA CYS A 164 -7.64 -1.43 -8.81
C CYS A 164 -6.84 -0.12 -8.83
N GLY A 165 -5.64 -0.07 -9.42
CA GLY A 165 -4.88 1.18 -9.45
C GLY A 165 -3.38 1.02 -9.51
N TYR A 166 -2.69 2.03 -8.96
CA TYR A 166 -1.23 2.11 -8.95
C TYR A 166 -0.68 2.21 -7.54
N MET A 167 0.47 1.59 -7.32
CA MET A 167 1.35 1.79 -6.17
C MET A 167 2.69 2.32 -6.67
N ALA A 168 3.25 3.35 -6.02
CA ALA A 168 4.60 3.79 -6.34
C ALA A 168 5.41 4.07 -5.08
N ILE A 169 6.73 3.94 -5.20
CA ILE A 169 7.71 4.26 -4.17
C ILE A 169 8.56 5.41 -4.72
N ALA A 170 8.58 6.53 -3.99
CA ALA A 170 9.40 7.67 -4.37
C ALA A 170 10.89 7.43 -4.05
N PRO A 171 11.81 8.08 -4.78
CA PRO A 171 13.21 8.10 -4.41
C PRO A 171 13.39 8.83 -3.07
N GLN A 172 14.32 8.33 -2.24
CA GLN A 172 14.63 8.95 -0.96
C GLN A 172 15.26 10.33 -1.11
N ALA A 173 15.17 11.15 -0.08
CA ALA A 173 15.86 12.44 0.05
C ALA A 173 15.62 13.43 -1.11
N GLN A 174 14.41 13.49 -1.64
CA GLN A 174 14.03 14.46 -2.67
C GLN A 174 13.40 15.73 -2.05
N GLN A 175 13.58 16.84 -2.74
CA GLN A 175 12.87 18.07 -2.39
C GLN A 175 11.36 17.88 -2.55
N PRO A 176 10.51 18.48 -1.69
CA PRO A 176 9.06 18.34 -1.74
C PRO A 176 8.44 18.62 -3.11
N GLN A 177 8.96 19.61 -3.84
CA GLN A 177 8.48 19.97 -5.18
C GLN A 177 8.73 18.87 -6.20
N VAL A 178 9.89 18.20 -6.13
CA VAL A 178 10.25 17.07 -7.01
C VAL A 178 9.31 15.88 -6.71
N LEU A 179 9.12 15.55 -5.43
CA LEU A 179 8.20 14.49 -5.01
C LEU A 179 6.78 14.74 -5.51
N ARG A 180 6.29 15.97 -5.35
CA ARG A 180 4.96 16.35 -5.83
C ARG A 180 4.83 16.19 -7.35
N GLY A 181 5.83 16.59 -8.13
CA GLY A 181 5.84 16.38 -9.59
C GLY A 181 5.76 14.90 -9.98
N LEU A 182 6.53 14.04 -9.29
CA LEU A 182 6.50 12.59 -9.52
C LEU A 182 5.12 11.99 -9.18
N PHE A 183 4.55 12.35 -8.04
CA PHE A 183 3.22 11.87 -7.62
C PHE A 183 2.10 12.37 -8.55
N ALA A 184 2.18 13.62 -9.01
CA ALA A 184 1.23 14.20 -9.95
C ALA A 184 1.18 13.40 -11.27
N GLY A 185 2.33 12.99 -11.82
CA GLY A 185 2.38 12.19 -13.03
C GLY A 185 1.67 10.84 -12.88
N VAL A 186 1.84 10.16 -11.72
CA VAL A 186 1.11 8.89 -11.46
C VAL A 186 -0.39 9.14 -11.26
N ARG A 187 -0.77 10.22 -10.55
CA ARG A 187 -2.16 10.61 -10.37
C ARG A 187 -2.88 10.85 -11.69
N GLU A 188 -2.25 11.56 -12.62
CA GLU A 188 -2.84 11.84 -13.94
C GLU A 188 -3.14 10.57 -14.71
N ALA A 189 -2.19 9.63 -14.74
CA ALA A 189 -2.43 8.32 -15.33
C ALA A 189 -3.53 7.55 -14.60
N PHE A 190 -3.54 7.59 -13.26
CA PHE A 190 -4.56 6.93 -12.45
C PHE A 190 -5.97 7.43 -12.76
N LEU A 191 -6.16 8.73 -12.89
CA LEU A 191 -7.46 9.33 -13.21
C LEU A 191 -7.96 8.97 -14.62
N GLN A 192 -7.03 8.75 -15.56
CA GLN A 192 -7.37 8.31 -16.92
C GLN A 192 -7.72 6.81 -16.98
N ASP A 193 -6.99 5.98 -16.23
CA ASP A 193 -7.04 4.52 -16.37
C ASP A 193 -8.07 3.86 -15.44
N PHE A 194 -8.50 4.55 -14.37
CA PHE A 194 -9.37 4.00 -13.34
C PHE A 194 -10.53 4.95 -12.99
N THR A 195 -11.75 4.54 -13.34
CA THR A 195 -12.98 5.34 -13.13
C THR A 195 -13.95 4.71 -12.12
N GLY A 196 -13.73 3.44 -11.73
CA GLY A 196 -14.60 2.71 -10.80
C GLY A 196 -14.52 3.20 -9.35
N ALA A 197 -15.47 2.79 -8.52
CA ALA A 197 -15.51 3.15 -7.09
C ALA A 197 -14.39 2.47 -6.29
N GLU A 198 -14.04 1.24 -6.62
CA GLU A 198 -12.97 0.49 -5.95
C GLU A 198 -11.64 0.71 -6.67
N ARG A 199 -11.04 1.88 -6.42
CA ARG A 199 -9.77 2.30 -7.02
C ARG A 199 -8.84 2.91 -5.98
N TRP A 200 -7.55 2.60 -6.09
CA TRP A 200 -6.56 2.99 -5.10
C TRP A 200 -5.31 3.57 -5.73
N LEU A 201 -4.93 4.75 -5.27
CA LEU A 201 -3.67 5.40 -5.59
C LEU A 201 -2.79 5.35 -4.33
N SER A 202 -1.91 4.33 -4.27
CA SER A 202 -1.05 4.08 -3.11
C SER A 202 0.31 4.74 -3.27
N LEU A 203 0.40 5.99 -2.83
CA LEU A 203 1.61 6.81 -2.85
C LEU A 203 1.93 7.32 -1.45
N GLY A 204 3.22 7.52 -1.17
CA GLY A 204 3.72 8.09 0.05
C GLY A 204 3.98 7.07 1.16
N MET A 205 5.07 7.33 1.88
CA MET A 205 5.53 6.60 3.06
C MET A 205 5.78 7.59 4.21
N SER A 206 6.35 7.13 5.32
CA SER A 206 6.53 7.94 6.53
C SER A 206 7.21 9.30 6.31
N GLU A 207 8.06 9.43 5.31
CA GLU A 207 8.83 10.66 5.04
C GLU A 207 8.12 11.63 4.07
N ASP A 208 7.19 11.13 3.23
CA ASP A 208 6.67 11.87 2.08
C ASP A 208 5.14 11.75 1.90
N TYR A 209 4.43 11.12 2.85
CA TYR A 209 2.97 10.90 2.74
C TYR A 209 2.17 12.20 2.68
N ALA A 210 2.62 13.26 3.34
CA ALA A 210 1.93 14.54 3.28
C ALA A 210 1.93 15.10 1.84
N GLN A 211 3.08 15.05 1.14
CA GLN A 211 3.21 15.44 -0.25
C GLN A 211 2.38 14.54 -1.17
N ALA A 212 2.37 13.22 -0.89
CA ALA A 212 1.58 12.28 -1.66
C ALA A 212 0.07 12.54 -1.53
N VAL A 213 -0.41 12.85 -0.33
CA VAL A 213 -1.83 13.19 -0.08
C VAL A 213 -2.20 14.53 -0.74
N LEU A 214 -1.33 15.53 -0.69
CA LEU A 214 -1.50 16.79 -1.43
C LEU A 214 -1.68 16.56 -2.94
N GLU A 215 -1.05 15.53 -3.48
CA GLU A 215 -1.15 15.12 -4.88
C GLU A 215 -2.19 14.01 -5.14
N GLY A 216 -3.08 13.74 -4.18
CA GLY A 216 -4.24 12.87 -4.38
C GLY A 216 -4.01 11.40 -4.04
N SER A 217 -2.98 11.03 -3.28
CA SER A 217 -2.86 9.66 -2.75
C SER A 217 -4.09 9.30 -1.91
N THR A 218 -4.67 8.12 -2.18
CA THR A 218 -5.81 7.60 -1.43
C THR A 218 -5.40 6.53 -0.40
N LEU A 219 -4.17 6.01 -0.50
CA LEU A 219 -3.68 4.93 0.37
C LEU A 219 -2.19 5.12 0.72
N PRO A 220 -1.83 6.12 1.55
CA PRO A 220 -0.47 6.27 2.06
C PRO A 220 -0.11 5.11 2.99
N ARG A 221 1.18 4.65 2.90
CA ARG A 221 1.71 3.48 3.60
C ARG A 221 2.68 3.90 4.69
N ILE A 222 2.23 3.88 5.94
CA ILE A 222 2.96 4.44 7.07
C ILE A 222 3.44 3.34 8.02
N GLY A 223 4.75 3.24 8.23
CA GLY A 223 5.36 2.30 9.17
C GLY A 223 6.12 3.01 10.29
N SER A 224 7.31 3.52 10.00
CA SER A 224 8.20 4.14 10.99
C SER A 224 7.52 5.26 11.78
N ALA A 225 6.76 6.13 11.13
CA ALA A 225 6.05 7.23 11.81
C ALA A 225 4.99 6.76 12.82
N ILE A 226 4.43 5.55 12.68
CA ILE A 226 3.49 4.98 13.68
C ILE A 226 4.26 4.24 14.77
N PHE A 227 5.25 3.40 14.39
CA PHE A 227 5.92 2.47 15.30
C PHE A 227 7.21 3.01 15.93
N ALA A 228 7.59 4.27 15.67
CA ALA A 228 8.71 4.92 16.34
C ALA A 228 8.62 4.79 17.86
N LYS A 229 9.77 4.62 18.53
CA LYS A 229 9.83 4.45 19.99
C LYS A 229 9.82 5.79 20.71
N ASN A 230 10.39 6.82 20.11
CA ASN A 230 10.45 8.16 20.63
C ASN A 230 9.85 9.13 19.62
N LEU A 231 9.28 10.22 20.12
CA LEU A 231 8.74 11.31 19.28
C LEU A 231 9.82 12.06 18.52
N GLU A 232 11.08 11.91 18.94
CA GLU A 232 12.28 12.54 18.35
C GLU A 232 12.86 11.72 17.19
N ASP A 233 12.44 10.45 17.02
CA ASP A 233 12.90 9.55 15.95
C ASP A 233 12.14 9.79 14.62
N LEU A 234 11.36 10.86 14.54
CA LEU A 234 10.50 11.27 13.43
C LEU A 234 10.95 12.61 12.85
#